data_d8d1b166b6c589dba73a97b08e107332
#
_entry.id   d8d1b166b6c589dba73a97b08e107332
#
_cell.length_a   1.000
_cell.length_b   1.000
_cell.length_c   1.000
_cell.angle_alpha   90.00
_cell.angle_beta   90.00
_cell.angle_gamma   90.00
#
_symmetry.space_group_name_H-M   'P 1'
#
loop_
_entity.id
_entity.type
_entity.pdbx_description
1 polymer ?
#
loop_
_entity_poly.entity_id
_entity_poly.type
_entity_poly.pdbx_seq_one_letter_code
_entity_poly.pdbx_strand_id
1 'polypeptide(L)'
;VDFSGENLSMRGYRGEQTEALLKEHLAAALIGRSEWRKSVNDGNPLPFYDPFCGSGTIAVEAALMATDTAPGLLRKKPYPFESLPNFDKEAFDRVVEEAEERRRKAIDERDISIFASDISRTAVEISKAAALKAGVYDFISFSVQDFTKLEKPPVSKGCIVTDPPYGERMTVRDIDLLYENTGKVLQNVFKGWDATILTGNSELLSNID
;
A
#
# COMPACT_ATOMS: atom_id res chain seq x y z
N VAL A 1 16.40 14.46 -21.44
CA VAL A 1 17.39 13.67 -20.74
C VAL A 1 16.79 13.23 -19.42
N ASP A 2 16.77 11.92 -19.12
CA ASP A 2 16.32 11.38 -17.84
C ASP A 2 17.52 11.22 -16.90
N PHE A 3 17.53 11.97 -15.82
CA PHE A 3 18.57 11.92 -14.79
C PHE A 3 18.22 10.99 -13.63
N SER A 4 17.00 10.43 -13.60
CA SER A 4 16.56 9.50 -12.55
C SER A 4 17.02 8.06 -12.80
N GLY A 5 17.22 7.67 -14.05
CA GLY A 5 17.65 6.33 -14.46
C GLY A 5 16.53 5.30 -14.36
N GLU A 6 16.57 4.41 -13.36
CA GLU A 6 15.48 3.46 -13.15
C GLU A 6 14.18 4.18 -12.83
N ASN A 7 13.08 3.66 -13.38
CA ASN A 7 11.75 4.22 -13.17
C ASN A 7 11.47 4.37 -11.67
N LEU A 8 11.09 5.58 -11.24
CA LEU A 8 10.79 5.89 -9.84
C LEU A 8 9.61 5.06 -9.26
N SER A 9 8.81 4.43 -10.14
CA SER A 9 7.81 3.46 -9.69
C SER A 9 8.41 2.16 -9.16
N MET A 10 9.68 1.88 -9.47
CA MET A 10 10.38 0.68 -8.99
C MET A 10 11.09 0.99 -7.68
N ARG A 11 10.41 0.76 -6.55
CA ARG A 11 10.94 1.03 -5.20
C ARG A 11 12.01 0.03 -4.76
N GLY A 12 12.10 -1.13 -5.41
CA GLY A 12 13.12 -2.15 -5.12
C GLY A 12 12.73 -3.18 -4.05
N TYR A 13 11.56 -3.06 -3.40
CA TYR A 13 11.13 -4.04 -2.40
C TYR A 13 10.44 -5.28 -3.00
N ARG A 14 9.98 -5.22 -4.24
CA ARG A 14 9.38 -6.37 -4.91
C ARG A 14 10.40 -7.46 -5.24
N GLY A 15 9.96 -8.72 -5.22
CA GLY A 15 10.68 -9.83 -5.81
C GLY A 15 10.51 -9.86 -7.34
N GLU A 16 11.26 -10.73 -8.01
CA GLU A 16 11.02 -11.06 -9.41
C GLU A 16 9.68 -11.82 -9.49
N GLN A 17 8.64 -11.17 -9.97
CA GLN A 17 7.32 -11.76 -10.18
C GLN A 17 6.90 -11.55 -11.63
N THR A 18 6.35 -12.61 -12.21
CA THR A 18 5.97 -12.70 -13.62
C THR A 18 4.56 -12.21 -13.93
N GLU A 19 3.76 -11.88 -12.92
CA GLU A 19 2.35 -11.49 -13.10
C GLU A 19 2.15 -9.97 -13.03
N ALA A 20 1.13 -9.46 -13.75
CA ALA A 20 0.73 -8.05 -13.74
C ALA A 20 0.18 -7.64 -12.38
N LEU A 21 1.06 -7.07 -11.55
CA LEU A 21 0.73 -6.56 -10.22
C LEU A 21 0.48 -5.05 -10.28
N LEU A 22 -0.31 -4.56 -9.34
CA LEU A 22 -0.50 -3.12 -9.15
C LEU A 22 0.88 -2.45 -8.98
N LYS A 23 1.20 -1.46 -9.82
CA LYS A 23 2.48 -0.73 -9.74
C LYS A 23 2.51 0.17 -8.49
N GLU A 24 3.68 0.32 -7.87
CA GLU A 24 3.87 1.06 -6.61
C GLU A 24 3.34 2.49 -6.68
N HIS A 25 3.59 3.20 -7.78
CA HIS A 25 3.10 4.57 -7.95
C HIS A 25 1.58 4.65 -8.12
N LEU A 26 0.93 3.60 -8.66
CA LEU A 26 -0.53 3.53 -8.74
C LEU A 26 -1.13 3.26 -7.36
N ALA A 27 -0.54 2.36 -6.56
CA ALA A 27 -0.91 2.16 -5.17
C ALA A 27 -0.76 3.47 -4.37
N ALA A 28 0.37 4.16 -4.53
CA ALA A 28 0.61 5.46 -3.90
C ALA A 28 -0.44 6.51 -4.33
N ALA A 29 -0.82 6.54 -5.61
CA ALA A 29 -1.85 7.45 -6.11
C ALA A 29 -3.25 7.10 -5.57
N LEU A 30 -3.59 5.81 -5.46
CA LEU A 30 -4.83 5.34 -4.86
C LEU A 30 -4.95 5.78 -3.40
N ILE A 31 -3.91 5.52 -2.60
CA ILE A 31 -3.81 5.97 -1.19
C ILE A 31 -3.91 7.49 -1.11
N GLY A 32 -3.22 8.21 -2.02
CA GLY A 32 -3.24 9.67 -2.10
C GLY A 32 -4.63 10.29 -2.32
N ARG A 33 -5.56 9.52 -2.88
CA ARG A 33 -6.96 9.93 -3.11
C ARG A 33 -7.91 9.53 -1.98
N SER A 34 -7.47 8.69 -1.05
CA SER A 34 -8.27 8.23 0.09
C SER A 34 -8.32 9.27 1.22
N GLU A 35 -9.35 9.22 2.05
CA GLU A 35 -9.43 10.04 3.27
C GLU A 35 -8.29 9.73 4.26
N TRP A 36 -7.74 8.52 4.22
CA TRP A 36 -6.61 8.15 5.05
C TRP A 36 -5.39 9.06 4.86
N ARG A 37 -5.13 9.51 3.61
CA ARG A 37 -3.99 10.39 3.32
C ARG A 37 -4.04 11.70 4.12
N LYS A 38 -5.23 12.24 4.38
CA LYS A 38 -5.39 13.45 5.19
C LYS A 38 -4.89 13.22 6.62
N SER A 39 -5.27 12.10 7.23
CA SER A 39 -4.84 11.76 8.59
C SER A 39 -3.32 11.61 8.71
N VAL A 40 -2.66 11.08 7.68
CA VAL A 40 -1.18 11.03 7.62
C VAL A 40 -0.56 12.41 7.56
N ASN A 41 -1.12 13.30 6.74
CA ASN A 41 -0.63 14.68 6.62
C ASN A 41 -0.81 15.48 7.92
N ASP A 42 -1.87 15.19 8.68
CA ASP A 42 -2.14 15.80 9.99
C ASP A 42 -1.27 15.20 11.12
N GLY A 43 -0.39 14.24 10.78
CA GLY A 43 0.54 13.61 11.72
C GLY A 43 -0.07 12.52 12.60
N ASN A 44 -1.35 12.18 12.41
CA ASN A 44 -2.08 11.19 13.20
C ASN A 44 -2.80 10.20 12.27
N PRO A 45 -2.07 9.24 11.66
CA PRO A 45 -2.65 8.32 10.70
C PRO A 45 -3.75 7.46 11.34
N LEU A 46 -4.93 7.45 10.72
CA LEU A 46 -5.99 6.52 11.09
C LEU A 46 -5.54 5.08 10.81
N PRO A 47 -6.10 4.09 11.51
CA PRO A 47 -5.91 2.69 11.15
C PRO A 47 -6.24 2.44 9.67
N PHE A 48 -5.38 1.67 9.01
CA PHE A 48 -5.47 1.35 7.58
C PHE A 48 -5.70 -0.14 7.38
N TYR A 49 -6.54 -0.52 6.42
CA TYR A 49 -6.77 -1.92 6.11
C TYR A 49 -6.81 -2.19 4.59
N ASP A 50 -6.00 -3.14 4.15
CA ASP A 50 -6.03 -3.72 2.80
C ASP A 50 -6.48 -5.19 2.89
N PRO A 51 -7.78 -5.49 2.69
CA PRO A 51 -8.33 -6.84 2.83
C PRO A 51 -8.08 -7.78 1.65
N PHE A 52 -7.55 -7.29 0.52
CA PHE A 52 -7.16 -8.06 -0.65
C PHE A 52 -5.71 -7.74 -1.01
N CYS A 53 -4.81 -7.93 -0.03
CA CYS A 53 -3.46 -7.35 -0.12
C CYS A 53 -2.58 -7.95 -1.23
N GLY A 54 -2.88 -9.15 -1.70
CA GLY A 54 -2.10 -9.78 -2.76
C GLY A 54 -0.60 -9.80 -2.44
N SER A 55 0.20 -9.15 -3.26
CA SER A 55 1.65 -8.98 -3.04
C SER A 55 2.03 -7.90 -2.03
N GLY A 56 1.06 -7.24 -1.41
CA GLY A 56 1.27 -6.23 -0.37
C GLY A 56 1.58 -4.83 -0.86
N THR A 57 1.42 -4.52 -2.14
CA THR A 57 1.83 -3.22 -2.68
C THR A 57 1.14 -2.05 -1.98
N ILE A 58 -0.19 -2.11 -1.79
CA ILE A 58 -0.96 -1.04 -1.14
C ILE A 58 -0.54 -0.91 0.33
N ALA A 59 -0.49 -2.02 1.07
CA ALA A 59 -0.11 -2.00 2.49
C ALA A 59 1.32 -1.49 2.72
N VAL A 60 2.28 -1.88 1.86
CA VAL A 60 3.68 -1.40 1.93
C VAL A 60 3.77 0.08 1.59
N GLU A 61 3.11 0.56 0.52
CA GLU A 61 3.10 2.00 0.19
C GLU A 61 2.42 2.83 1.29
N ALA A 62 1.35 2.32 1.93
CA ALA A 62 0.75 2.97 3.09
C ALA A 62 1.74 3.08 4.26
N ALA A 63 2.47 2.01 4.57
CA ALA A 63 3.47 2.02 5.63
C ALA A 63 4.64 2.98 5.32
N LEU A 64 5.13 3.03 4.08
CA LEU A 64 6.13 4.00 3.64
C LEU A 64 5.64 5.45 3.80
N MET A 65 4.37 5.72 3.49
CA MET A 65 3.77 7.04 3.68
C MET A 65 3.58 7.38 5.17
N ALA A 66 3.12 6.43 5.98
CA ALA A 66 2.93 6.63 7.42
C ALA A 66 4.24 6.91 8.13
N THR A 67 5.32 6.24 7.74
CA THR A 67 6.67 6.43 8.27
C THR A 67 7.43 7.59 7.63
N ASP A 68 6.80 8.38 6.75
CA ASP A 68 7.43 9.45 5.96
C ASP A 68 8.72 9.01 5.25
N THR A 69 8.74 7.76 4.78
CA THR A 69 9.89 7.19 4.09
C THR A 69 9.92 7.67 2.64
N ALA A 70 10.91 8.47 2.29
CA ALA A 70 11.11 8.91 0.92
C ALA A 70 11.44 7.70 0.02
N PRO A 71 10.78 7.52 -1.14
CA PRO A 71 11.03 6.38 -2.03
C PRO A 71 12.48 6.22 -2.47
N GLY A 72 13.21 7.33 -2.55
CA GLY A 72 14.64 7.34 -2.88
C GLY A 72 15.52 6.62 -1.88
N LEU A 73 15.13 6.54 -0.60
CA LEU A 73 15.89 5.82 0.43
C LEU A 73 15.91 4.29 0.22
N LEU A 74 14.95 3.74 -0.54
CA LEU A 74 14.90 2.32 -0.86
C LEU A 74 15.75 1.95 -2.08
N ARG A 75 16.28 2.95 -2.77
CA ARG A 75 17.03 2.74 -4.01
C ARG A 75 18.38 2.10 -3.72
N LYS A 76 18.69 1.02 -4.45
CA LYS A 76 19.96 0.29 -4.30
C LYS A 76 21.05 0.77 -5.22
N LYS A 77 20.68 1.40 -6.35
CA LYS A 77 21.62 1.88 -7.36
C LYS A 77 21.73 3.40 -7.29
N PRO A 78 22.93 3.96 -7.49
CA PRO A 78 23.12 5.41 -7.56
C PRO A 78 22.27 6.01 -8.67
N TYR A 79 21.96 7.28 -8.53
CA TYR A 79 21.28 8.03 -9.58
C TYR A 79 22.28 8.37 -10.69
N PRO A 80 21.88 8.37 -11.99
CA PRO A 80 22.75 8.78 -13.08
C PRO A 80 23.33 10.18 -12.91
N PHE A 81 22.61 11.10 -12.27
CA PHE A 81 23.10 12.46 -12.02
C PHE A 81 24.30 12.49 -11.06
N GLU A 82 24.52 11.47 -10.24
CA GLU A 82 25.67 11.39 -9.33
C GLU A 82 27.00 11.27 -10.09
N SER A 83 26.95 10.83 -11.36
CA SER A 83 28.13 10.75 -12.23
C SER A 83 28.44 12.03 -13.00
N LEU A 84 27.62 13.08 -12.86
CA LEU A 84 27.84 14.35 -13.56
C LEU A 84 29.03 15.12 -12.97
N PRO A 85 29.83 15.82 -13.81
CA PRO A 85 31.01 16.55 -13.33
C PRO A 85 30.72 17.66 -12.32
N ASN A 86 29.50 18.17 -12.33
CA ASN A 86 29.03 19.23 -11.40
C ASN A 86 28.09 18.70 -10.33
N PHE A 87 28.13 17.40 -10.02
CA PHE A 87 27.34 16.82 -8.95
C PHE A 87 27.82 17.32 -7.58
N ASP A 88 26.91 17.96 -6.87
CA ASP A 88 27.14 18.42 -5.50
C ASP A 88 26.78 17.30 -4.51
N LYS A 89 27.79 16.52 -4.14
CA LYS A 89 27.63 15.41 -3.20
C LYS A 89 27.19 15.89 -1.83
N GLU A 90 27.69 17.02 -1.32
CA GLU A 90 27.34 17.53 0.00
C GLU A 90 25.87 17.98 0.06
N ALA A 91 25.38 18.61 -1.03
CA ALA A 91 23.96 18.96 -1.13
C ALA A 91 23.08 17.71 -1.18
N PHE A 92 23.49 16.69 -1.91
CA PHE A 92 22.75 15.41 -1.98
C PHE A 92 22.74 14.68 -0.64
N ASP A 93 23.89 14.58 0.04
CA ASP A 93 24.00 13.94 1.36
C ASP A 93 23.08 14.64 2.39
N ARG A 94 22.99 15.98 2.38
CA ARG A 94 22.06 16.73 3.24
C ARG A 94 20.59 16.39 2.98
N VAL A 95 20.21 16.22 1.71
CA VAL A 95 18.83 15.82 1.35
C VAL A 95 18.51 14.41 1.82
N VAL A 96 19.47 13.49 1.71
CA VAL A 96 19.32 12.11 2.22
C VAL A 96 19.19 12.11 3.74
N GLU A 97 20.06 12.84 4.43
CA GLU A 97 20.05 12.96 5.91
C GLU A 97 18.71 13.55 6.41
N GLU A 98 18.21 14.62 5.77
CA GLU A 98 16.89 15.19 6.07
C GLU A 98 15.76 14.16 5.89
N ALA A 99 15.81 13.38 4.80
CA ALA A 99 14.80 12.34 4.55
C ALA A 99 14.84 11.23 5.62
N GLU A 100 16.03 10.82 6.06
CA GLU A 100 16.20 9.84 7.14
C GLU A 100 15.74 10.38 8.48
N GLU A 101 16.00 11.65 8.77
CA GLU A 101 15.55 12.31 10.00
C GLU A 101 14.03 12.41 10.05
N ARG A 102 13.38 12.80 8.95
CA ARG A 102 11.92 12.82 8.84
C ARG A 102 11.31 11.45 9.06
N ARG A 103 11.91 10.40 8.49
CA ARG A 103 11.49 9.02 8.71
C ARG A 103 11.60 8.64 10.19
N ARG A 104 12.72 8.89 10.84
CA ARG A 104 12.91 8.59 12.28
C ARG A 104 11.86 9.29 13.12
N LYS A 105 11.68 10.60 12.90
CA LYS A 105 10.67 11.38 13.59
C LYS A 105 9.26 10.83 13.42
N ALA A 106 8.87 10.47 12.20
CA ALA A 106 7.55 9.91 11.95
C ALA A 106 7.34 8.57 12.64
N ILE A 107 8.37 7.72 12.71
CA ILE A 107 8.32 6.44 13.41
C ILE A 107 8.18 6.64 14.93
N ASP A 108 8.88 7.61 15.50
CA ASP A 108 8.89 7.87 16.94
C ASP A 108 7.59 8.56 17.42
N GLU A 109 6.98 9.40 16.58
CA GLU A 109 5.87 10.26 16.99
C GLU A 109 4.49 9.75 16.58
N ARG A 110 4.37 8.84 15.59
CA ARG A 110 3.10 8.41 15.02
C ARG A 110 2.66 7.03 15.53
N ASP A 111 1.40 6.90 15.86
CA ASP A 111 0.77 5.59 16.07
C ASP A 111 0.35 5.00 14.72
N ILE A 112 1.15 4.05 14.22
CA ILE A 112 0.98 3.46 12.90
C ILE A 112 0.36 2.08 13.04
N SER A 113 -0.89 1.94 12.59
CA SER A 113 -1.64 0.69 12.61
C SER A 113 -2.13 0.34 11.21
N ILE A 114 -1.44 -0.58 10.54
CA ILE A 114 -1.79 -1.06 9.19
C ILE A 114 -2.11 -2.55 9.27
N PHE A 115 -3.22 -2.93 8.66
CA PHE A 115 -3.66 -4.31 8.55
C PHE A 115 -3.67 -4.71 7.08
N ALA A 116 -3.21 -5.93 6.80
CA ALA A 116 -3.21 -6.51 5.47
C ALA A 116 -3.66 -7.96 5.54
N SER A 117 -4.62 -8.33 4.72
CA SER A 117 -5.05 -9.73 4.65
C SER A 117 -5.32 -10.18 3.22
N ASP A 118 -5.26 -11.47 3.03
CA ASP A 118 -5.63 -12.13 1.79
C ASP A 118 -6.13 -13.54 2.13
N ILE A 119 -7.00 -14.10 1.30
CA ILE A 119 -7.44 -15.49 1.43
C ILE A 119 -6.30 -16.47 1.13
N SER A 120 -5.35 -16.06 0.30
CA SER A 120 -4.18 -16.83 -0.10
C SER A 120 -3.04 -16.67 0.91
N ARG A 121 -2.67 -17.77 1.59
CA ARG A 121 -1.48 -17.82 2.45
C ARG A 121 -0.21 -17.42 1.68
N THR A 122 -0.07 -17.86 0.43
CA THR A 122 1.09 -17.52 -0.41
C THR A 122 1.16 -16.02 -0.67
N ALA A 123 0.03 -15.36 -0.95
CA ALA A 123 -0.03 -13.92 -1.15
C ALA A 123 0.42 -13.18 0.13
N VAL A 124 -0.06 -13.60 1.30
CA VAL A 124 0.35 -13.02 2.58
C VAL A 124 1.86 -13.18 2.84
N GLU A 125 2.45 -14.33 2.54
CA GLU A 125 3.90 -14.53 2.70
C GLU A 125 4.73 -13.66 1.73
N ILE A 126 4.27 -13.48 0.49
CA ILE A 126 4.87 -12.55 -0.48
C ILE A 126 4.79 -11.12 0.04
N SER A 127 3.63 -10.72 0.57
CA SER A 127 3.39 -9.40 1.14
C SER A 127 4.32 -9.12 2.34
N LYS A 128 4.48 -10.08 3.25
CA LYS A 128 5.45 -10.01 4.36
C LYS A 128 6.88 -9.83 3.87
N ALA A 129 7.29 -10.61 2.86
CA ALA A 129 8.63 -10.49 2.29
C ALA A 129 8.88 -9.12 1.63
N ALA A 130 7.87 -8.55 0.98
CA ALA A 130 7.92 -7.20 0.44
C ALA A 130 8.06 -6.14 1.55
N ALA A 131 7.28 -6.25 2.62
CA ALA A 131 7.34 -5.35 3.77
C ALA A 131 8.70 -5.40 4.49
N LEU A 132 9.28 -6.60 4.65
CA LEU A 132 10.64 -6.76 5.19
C LEU A 132 11.68 -6.06 4.33
N LYS A 133 11.64 -6.24 3.00
CA LYS A 133 12.56 -5.57 2.07
C LYS A 133 12.40 -4.05 2.06
N ALA A 134 11.19 -3.56 2.28
CA ALA A 134 10.90 -2.14 2.40
C ALA A 134 11.26 -1.55 3.77
N GLY A 135 11.59 -2.39 4.77
CA GLY A 135 11.88 -1.96 6.14
C GLY A 135 10.68 -1.39 6.88
N VAL A 136 9.47 -1.92 6.59
CA VAL A 136 8.20 -1.48 7.20
C VAL A 136 7.36 -2.64 7.75
N TYR A 137 7.95 -3.81 7.89
CA TYR A 137 7.25 -5.02 8.36
C TYR A 137 6.60 -4.83 9.72
N ASP A 138 7.27 -4.16 10.65
CA ASP A 138 6.81 -4.00 12.03
C ASP A 138 5.58 -3.09 12.16
N PHE A 139 5.24 -2.34 11.12
CA PHE A 139 4.06 -1.47 11.07
C PHE A 139 2.82 -2.14 10.45
N ILE A 140 2.95 -3.39 9.97
CA ILE A 140 1.87 -4.08 9.26
C ILE A 140 1.51 -5.39 9.94
N SER A 141 0.26 -5.51 10.37
CA SER A 141 -0.31 -6.76 10.89
C SER A 141 -0.89 -7.59 9.75
N PHE A 142 -0.30 -8.77 9.51
CA PHE A 142 -0.71 -9.66 8.42
C PHE A 142 -1.60 -10.80 8.90
N SER A 143 -2.66 -11.13 8.14
CA SER A 143 -3.49 -12.29 8.41
C SER A 143 -3.93 -13.02 7.13
N VAL A 144 -4.10 -14.35 7.23
CA VAL A 144 -4.76 -15.14 6.17
C VAL A 144 -6.24 -15.18 6.50
N GLN A 145 -7.06 -14.49 5.69
CA GLN A 145 -8.46 -14.30 6.01
C GLN A 145 -9.32 -14.10 4.76
N ASP A 146 -10.51 -14.66 4.76
CA ASP A 146 -11.54 -14.40 3.76
C ASP A 146 -12.33 -13.15 4.20
N PHE A 147 -12.16 -12.04 3.48
CA PHE A 147 -12.84 -10.78 3.79
C PHE A 147 -14.36 -10.92 3.80
N THR A 148 -14.91 -11.75 2.89
CA THR A 148 -16.36 -11.94 2.76
C THR A 148 -17.01 -12.63 3.97
N LYS A 149 -16.18 -13.20 4.88
CA LYS A 149 -16.61 -13.89 6.11
C LYS A 149 -16.23 -13.14 7.38
N LEU A 150 -15.77 -11.91 7.25
CA LEU A 150 -15.44 -11.09 8.41
C LEU A 150 -16.68 -10.72 9.21
N GLU A 151 -16.65 -10.98 10.52
CA GLU A 151 -17.74 -10.63 11.46
C GLU A 151 -17.47 -9.35 12.25
N LYS A 152 -16.20 -8.93 12.30
CA LYS A 152 -15.78 -7.70 12.98
C LYS A 152 -14.54 -7.11 12.33
N PRO A 153 -14.38 -5.77 12.35
CA PRO A 153 -13.16 -5.14 11.85
C PRO A 153 -11.99 -5.39 12.84
N PRO A 154 -10.73 -5.22 12.38
CA PRO A 154 -9.56 -5.37 13.25
C PRO A 154 -9.54 -4.34 14.39
N VAL A 155 -10.07 -3.15 14.13
CA VAL A 155 -10.24 -2.05 15.09
C VAL A 155 -11.57 -1.33 14.83
N SER A 156 -11.99 -0.44 15.75
CA SER A 156 -13.33 0.17 15.72
C SER A 156 -13.54 1.20 14.59
N LYS A 157 -12.47 1.83 14.09
CA LYS A 157 -12.53 2.87 13.03
C LYS A 157 -11.24 2.88 12.23
N GLY A 158 -11.34 3.19 10.96
CA GLY A 158 -10.18 3.30 10.07
C GLY A 158 -10.60 3.55 8.62
N CYS A 159 -9.66 3.34 7.72
CA CYS A 159 -9.86 3.46 6.28
C CYS A 159 -9.48 2.17 5.58
N ILE A 160 -10.29 1.72 4.64
CA ILE A 160 -9.99 0.63 3.70
C ILE A 160 -9.47 1.25 2.40
N VAL A 161 -8.34 0.73 1.92
CA VAL A 161 -7.85 1.02 0.56
C VAL A 161 -7.40 -0.29 -0.04
N THR A 162 -8.01 -0.71 -1.15
CA THR A 162 -7.80 -2.07 -1.65
C THR A 162 -8.03 -2.20 -3.16
N ASP A 163 -7.49 -3.28 -3.73
CA ASP A 163 -7.57 -3.67 -5.14
C ASP A 163 -8.09 -5.11 -5.23
N PRO A 164 -9.41 -5.35 -5.02
CA PRO A 164 -9.99 -6.69 -5.10
C PRO A 164 -9.86 -7.24 -6.53
N PRO A 165 -9.85 -8.58 -6.71
CA PRO A 165 -9.72 -9.17 -8.03
C PRO A 165 -10.88 -8.74 -8.95
N TYR A 166 -10.52 -8.40 -10.19
CA TYR A 166 -11.42 -8.05 -11.29
C TYR A 166 -10.86 -8.66 -12.59
N GLY A 167 -11.68 -9.30 -13.40
CA GLY A 167 -11.27 -9.78 -14.73
C GLY A 167 -11.01 -11.29 -14.83
N GLU A 168 -10.10 -11.70 -15.72
CA GLU A 168 -10.00 -13.06 -16.32
C GLU A 168 -9.65 -14.23 -15.38
N ARG A 169 -9.32 -13.98 -14.11
CA ARG A 169 -8.89 -15.01 -13.15
C ARG A 169 -10.04 -15.71 -12.42
N MET A 170 -11.25 -15.21 -12.56
CA MET A 170 -12.46 -15.75 -11.94
C MET A 170 -13.59 -15.83 -12.97
N THR A 171 -14.58 -16.70 -12.74
CA THR A 171 -15.79 -16.64 -13.56
C THR A 171 -16.56 -15.36 -13.28
N VAL A 172 -17.34 -14.88 -14.24
CA VAL A 172 -18.17 -13.67 -14.09
C VAL A 172 -19.07 -13.79 -12.86
N ARG A 173 -19.70 -14.94 -12.66
CA ARG A 173 -20.57 -15.21 -11.51
C ARG A 173 -19.82 -15.16 -10.16
N ASP A 174 -18.60 -15.66 -10.10
CA ASP A 174 -17.82 -15.67 -8.86
C ASP A 174 -17.34 -14.26 -8.52
N ILE A 175 -17.03 -13.43 -9.52
CA ILE A 175 -16.68 -12.03 -9.33
C ILE A 175 -17.88 -11.22 -8.82
N ASP A 176 -19.06 -11.36 -9.43
CA ASP A 176 -20.28 -10.67 -8.99
C ASP A 176 -20.60 -11.01 -7.54
N LEU A 177 -20.53 -12.30 -7.18
CA LEU A 177 -20.75 -12.76 -5.81
C LEU A 177 -19.70 -12.23 -4.83
N LEU A 178 -18.43 -12.13 -5.25
CA LEU A 178 -17.38 -11.54 -4.44
C LEU A 178 -17.68 -10.09 -4.11
N TYR A 179 -18.06 -9.27 -5.12
CA TYR A 179 -18.35 -7.85 -4.92
C TYR A 179 -19.62 -7.64 -4.09
N GLU A 180 -20.68 -8.42 -4.33
CA GLU A 180 -21.90 -8.41 -3.51
C GLU A 180 -21.60 -8.71 -2.02
N ASN A 181 -20.83 -9.77 -1.76
CA ASN A 181 -20.47 -10.12 -0.37
C ASN A 181 -19.51 -9.09 0.24
N THR A 182 -18.60 -8.52 -0.55
CA THR A 182 -17.74 -7.40 -0.13
C THR A 182 -18.59 -6.21 0.29
N GLY A 183 -19.60 -5.82 -0.49
CA GLY A 183 -20.55 -4.76 -0.14
C GLY A 183 -21.27 -5.03 1.18
N LYS A 184 -21.80 -6.25 1.35
CA LYS A 184 -22.47 -6.65 2.61
C LYS A 184 -21.54 -6.52 3.83
N VAL A 185 -20.27 -6.90 3.70
CA VAL A 185 -19.29 -6.77 4.78
C VAL A 185 -18.96 -5.31 5.05
N LEU A 186 -18.75 -4.49 4.02
CA LEU A 186 -18.51 -3.06 4.18
C LEU A 186 -19.66 -2.37 4.92
N GLN A 187 -20.90 -2.62 4.51
CA GLN A 187 -22.09 -1.99 5.10
C GLN A 187 -22.38 -2.44 6.52
N ASN A 188 -22.18 -3.72 6.83
CA ASN A 188 -22.59 -4.29 8.12
C ASN A 188 -21.47 -4.33 9.15
N VAL A 189 -20.23 -4.62 8.72
CA VAL A 189 -19.07 -4.83 9.59
C VAL A 189 -18.21 -3.56 9.70
N PHE A 190 -18.00 -2.85 8.57
CA PHE A 190 -17.15 -1.65 8.49
C PHE A 190 -17.94 -0.34 8.52
N LYS A 191 -19.09 -0.34 9.16
CA LYS A 191 -19.93 0.86 9.26
C LYS A 191 -19.16 2.03 9.89
N GLY A 192 -19.07 3.12 9.14
CA GLY A 192 -18.34 4.33 9.56
C GLY A 192 -16.85 4.32 9.24
N TRP A 193 -16.40 3.33 8.49
CA TRP A 193 -15.08 3.36 7.84
C TRP A 193 -15.19 4.02 6.46
N ASP A 194 -14.13 4.70 6.04
CA ASP A 194 -13.99 5.15 4.66
C ASP A 194 -13.40 4.02 3.82
N ALA A 195 -13.93 3.80 2.62
CA ALA A 195 -13.45 2.77 1.72
C ALA A 195 -13.09 3.36 0.34
N THR A 196 -11.89 3.06 -0.13
CA THR A 196 -11.38 3.39 -1.46
C THR A 196 -11.04 2.10 -2.18
N ILE A 197 -11.76 1.78 -3.25
CA ILE A 197 -11.63 0.52 -3.98
C ILE A 197 -11.18 0.82 -5.40
N LEU A 198 -10.09 0.17 -5.84
CA LEU A 198 -9.67 0.15 -7.23
C LEU A 198 -10.39 -0.98 -7.95
N THR A 199 -10.91 -0.71 -9.14
CA THR A 199 -11.46 -1.74 -10.02
C THR A 199 -11.20 -1.41 -11.48
N GLY A 200 -10.93 -2.43 -12.28
CA GLY A 200 -10.86 -2.32 -13.75
C GLY A 200 -12.22 -2.41 -14.43
N ASN A 201 -13.28 -2.72 -13.68
CA ASN A 201 -14.66 -2.82 -14.20
C ASN A 201 -15.61 -2.06 -13.28
N SER A 202 -16.09 -0.90 -13.74
CA SER A 202 -17.01 -0.04 -12.98
C SER A 202 -18.39 -0.66 -12.74
N GLU A 203 -18.83 -1.62 -13.56
CA GLU A 203 -20.11 -2.31 -13.38
C GLU A 203 -20.12 -3.13 -12.08
N LEU A 204 -18.95 -3.66 -11.66
CA LEU A 204 -18.83 -4.41 -10.42
C LEU A 204 -19.08 -3.56 -9.17
N LEU A 205 -18.88 -2.24 -9.25
CA LEU A 205 -19.14 -1.35 -8.12
C LEU A 205 -20.63 -1.26 -7.78
N SER A 206 -21.51 -1.47 -8.76
CA SER A 206 -22.97 -1.50 -8.51
C SER A 206 -23.41 -2.69 -7.63
N ASN A 207 -22.55 -3.71 -7.50
CA ASN A 207 -22.81 -4.87 -6.63
C ASN A 207 -22.39 -4.61 -5.17
N ILE A 208 -21.73 -3.47 -4.88
CA ILE A 208 -21.29 -3.08 -3.53
C ILE A 208 -22.37 -2.27 -2.79
N ASP A 209 -23.37 -1.74 -3.48
CA ASP A 209 -24.44 -0.90 -2.93
C ASP A 209 -25.34 -1.60 -1.91
#